data_b30cc895f76d20d27c41623367f0688d
#
_entry.id   b30cc895f76d20d27c41623367f0688d
#
_cell.length_a   1.000
_cell.length_b   1.000
_cell.length_c   1.000
_cell.angle_alpha   90.00
_cell.angle_beta   90.00
_cell.angle_gamma   90.00
#
_symmetry.space_group_name_H-M   'P 1'
#
loop_
_entity.id
_entity.type
_entity.pdbx_description
1 polymer ?
#
loop_
_entity_poly.entity_id
_entity_poly.type
_entity_poly.pdbx_seq_one_letter_code
_entity_poly.pdbx_strand_id
1 'polypeptide(L)'
;MVEGSGRRLEVPTQFADDDGTPPVHLRLALERYAVDATARAEVVAALAVSRLVVPVVAVADDDEPGEAHTEEKSSHMATVSLVQADGRRGLLAFTGTHTLALWDPSARPVPAWGVDVAAAAIDEGAQGVLIDIAGPVRFALDGDDLTRLALSARGR
;
A
#
# COMPACT_ATOMS: atom_id res chain seq x y z
N MET A 1 0.78 2.78 15.88
CA MET A 1 -0.66 2.50 15.77
C MET A 1 -1.02 2.24 14.32
N VAL A 2 -1.80 1.19 14.08
CA VAL A 2 -2.28 0.85 12.74
C VAL A 2 -3.70 1.38 12.59
N GLU A 3 -3.96 2.16 11.53
CA GLU A 3 -5.29 2.67 11.21
C GLU A 3 -5.79 2.11 9.89
N GLY A 4 -7.09 1.77 9.84
CA GLY A 4 -7.79 1.45 8.62
C GLY A 4 -8.39 2.71 7.99
N SER A 5 -8.17 2.90 6.70
CA SER A 5 -8.74 4.01 5.94
C SER A 5 -9.92 3.53 5.11
N GLY A 6 -10.99 4.31 5.08
CA GLY A 6 -12.26 3.90 4.47
C GLY A 6 -12.32 3.91 2.94
N ARG A 7 -11.20 4.05 2.26
CA ARG A 7 -11.20 4.08 0.80
C ARG A 7 -11.31 2.68 0.20
N ARG A 8 -12.24 2.52 -0.75
CA ARG A 8 -12.46 1.26 -1.44
C ARG A 8 -11.43 1.08 -2.56
N LEU A 9 -10.68 -0.02 -2.50
CA LEU A 9 -9.83 -0.46 -3.60
C LEU A 9 -10.56 -1.57 -4.36
N GLU A 10 -10.73 -1.35 -5.67
CA GLU A 10 -11.24 -2.37 -6.56
C GLU A 10 -10.09 -3.17 -7.14
N VAL A 11 -10.24 -4.49 -7.24
CA VAL A 11 -9.24 -5.35 -7.88
C VAL A 11 -9.40 -5.24 -9.39
N PRO A 12 -8.43 -4.65 -10.10
CA PRO A 12 -8.52 -4.58 -11.56
C PRO A 12 -8.40 -5.99 -12.16
N THR A 13 -9.20 -6.26 -13.19
CA THR A 13 -9.18 -7.54 -13.92
C THR A 13 -7.83 -7.83 -14.58
N GLN A 14 -7.03 -6.80 -14.85
CA GLN A 14 -5.68 -6.93 -15.42
C GLN A 14 -4.70 -7.73 -14.55
N PHE A 15 -5.03 -7.96 -13.27
CA PHE A 15 -4.21 -8.76 -12.36
C PHE A 15 -4.73 -10.19 -12.17
N ALA A 16 -5.65 -10.65 -13.02
CA ALA A 16 -6.24 -11.98 -12.89
C ALA A 16 -5.20 -13.11 -12.95
N ASP A 17 -4.12 -12.92 -13.72
CA ASP A 17 -3.04 -13.91 -13.87
C ASP A 17 -1.85 -13.67 -12.93
N ASP A 18 -1.97 -12.75 -11.98
CA ASP A 18 -0.91 -12.43 -11.05
C ASP A 18 -0.78 -13.54 -9.99
N ASP A 19 0.41 -14.09 -9.88
CA ASP A 19 0.71 -15.16 -8.90
C ASP A 19 1.15 -14.62 -7.53
N GLY A 20 1.22 -13.31 -7.37
CA GLY A 20 1.61 -12.66 -6.12
C GLY A 20 3.12 -12.58 -5.88
N THR A 21 3.95 -12.99 -6.83
CA THR A 21 5.41 -12.83 -6.70
C THR A 21 5.84 -11.39 -6.97
N PRO A 22 6.92 -10.90 -6.34
CA PRO A 22 7.42 -9.55 -6.61
C PRO A 22 7.83 -9.39 -8.07
N PRO A 23 7.53 -8.25 -8.72
CA PRO A 23 8.06 -7.96 -10.04
C PRO A 23 9.59 -8.01 -10.03
N VAL A 24 10.19 -8.69 -11.01
CA VAL A 24 11.63 -8.97 -11.03
C VAL A 24 12.47 -7.69 -11.01
N HIS A 25 12.10 -6.70 -11.82
CA HIS A 25 12.83 -5.44 -11.89
C HIS A 25 12.76 -4.63 -10.59
N LEU A 26 11.62 -4.69 -9.88
CA LEU A 26 11.47 -4.05 -8.57
C LEU A 26 12.32 -4.77 -7.51
N ARG A 27 12.28 -6.10 -7.51
CA ARG A 27 13.10 -6.89 -6.59
C ARG A 27 14.58 -6.60 -6.77
N LEU A 28 15.06 -6.55 -8.01
CA LEU A 28 16.47 -6.25 -8.31
C LEU A 28 16.85 -4.84 -7.89
N ALA A 29 15.97 -3.85 -8.11
CA ALA A 29 16.23 -2.48 -7.69
C ALA A 29 16.32 -2.37 -6.15
N LEU A 30 15.44 -3.05 -5.44
CA LEU A 30 15.47 -3.08 -3.96
C LEU A 30 16.74 -3.77 -3.43
N GLU A 31 17.18 -4.84 -4.07
CA GLU A 31 18.43 -5.53 -3.68
C GLU A 31 19.64 -4.60 -3.84
N ARG A 32 19.70 -3.81 -4.91
CA ARG A 32 20.74 -2.79 -5.09
C ARG A 32 20.64 -1.71 -4.02
N TYR A 33 19.44 -1.21 -3.77
CA TYR A 33 19.21 -0.20 -2.75
C TYR A 33 19.67 -0.67 -1.36
N ALA A 34 19.50 -1.94 -1.05
CA ALA A 34 19.91 -2.51 0.25
C ALA A 34 21.42 -2.40 0.49
N VAL A 35 22.23 -2.43 -0.57
CA VAL A 35 23.70 -2.31 -0.47
C VAL A 35 24.21 -0.93 -0.83
N ASP A 36 23.41 -0.11 -1.53
CA ASP A 36 23.78 1.23 -1.97
C ASP A 36 22.54 2.13 -2.00
N ALA A 37 22.42 3.01 -1.01
CA ALA A 37 21.28 3.92 -0.90
C ALA A 37 21.17 4.90 -2.06
N THR A 38 22.24 5.12 -2.86
CA THR A 38 22.19 5.97 -4.07
C THR A 38 21.34 5.33 -5.17
N ALA A 39 21.03 4.05 -5.08
CA ALA A 39 20.13 3.35 -6.00
C ALA A 39 18.64 3.69 -5.79
N ARG A 40 18.31 4.64 -4.92
CA ARG A 40 16.92 5.04 -4.63
C ARG A 40 16.15 5.38 -5.91
N ALA A 41 16.74 6.11 -6.84
CA ALA A 41 16.08 6.50 -8.08
C ALA A 41 15.66 5.28 -8.93
N GLU A 42 16.44 4.19 -8.90
CA GLU A 42 16.08 2.95 -9.60
C GLU A 42 14.85 2.30 -8.99
N VAL A 43 14.73 2.33 -7.66
CA VAL A 43 13.56 1.79 -6.96
C VAL A 43 12.32 2.60 -7.33
N VAL A 44 12.41 3.93 -7.31
CA VAL A 44 11.30 4.81 -7.67
C VAL A 44 10.86 4.58 -9.12
N ALA A 45 11.81 4.46 -10.04
CA ALA A 45 11.51 4.16 -11.44
C ALA A 45 10.82 2.78 -11.60
N ALA A 46 11.27 1.79 -10.86
CA ALA A 46 10.64 0.46 -10.88
C ALA A 46 9.22 0.50 -10.30
N LEU A 47 8.99 1.24 -9.22
CA LEU A 47 7.66 1.41 -8.62
C LEU A 47 6.66 2.03 -9.59
N ALA A 48 7.13 2.93 -10.46
CA ALA A 48 6.26 3.60 -11.44
C ALA A 48 5.62 2.64 -12.44
N VAL A 49 6.20 1.47 -12.64
CA VAL A 49 5.74 0.45 -13.61
C VAL A 49 5.42 -0.89 -12.96
N SER A 50 5.42 -0.95 -11.63
CA SER A 50 5.23 -2.21 -10.89
C SER A 50 3.84 -2.30 -10.26
N ARG A 51 3.37 -3.53 -10.15
CA ARG A 51 2.26 -3.90 -9.28
C ARG A 51 2.79 -4.06 -7.85
N LEU A 52 2.09 -3.47 -6.91
CA LEU A 52 2.24 -3.69 -5.47
C LEU A 52 1.04 -4.48 -4.94
N VAL A 53 1.18 -5.02 -3.75
CA VAL A 53 0.09 -5.66 -3.02
C VAL A 53 -0.21 -4.80 -1.80
N VAL A 54 -1.48 -4.44 -1.65
CA VAL A 54 -1.93 -3.59 -0.54
C VAL A 54 -2.78 -4.46 0.40
N PRO A 55 -2.51 -4.45 1.71
CA PRO A 55 -3.35 -5.15 2.66
C PRO A 55 -4.66 -4.41 2.83
N VAL A 56 -5.75 -5.15 2.85
CA VAL A 56 -7.05 -4.61 3.23
C VAL A 56 -7.58 -5.39 4.42
N VAL A 57 -8.27 -4.67 5.28
CA VAL A 57 -8.90 -5.23 6.46
C VAL A 57 -10.38 -4.87 6.45
N ALA A 58 -11.21 -5.77 6.95
CA ALA A 58 -12.63 -5.49 7.13
C ALA A 58 -12.77 -4.59 8.36
N VAL A 59 -13.40 -3.44 8.18
CA VAL A 59 -13.73 -2.51 9.26
C VAL A 59 -15.23 -2.54 9.46
N ALA A 60 -15.66 -2.88 10.66
CA ALA A 60 -17.07 -2.74 11.03
C ALA A 60 -17.36 -1.24 11.22
N ASP A 61 -18.40 -0.75 10.55
CA ASP A 61 -18.88 0.59 10.86
C ASP A 61 -19.47 0.54 12.27
N ASP A 62 -18.82 1.25 13.18
CA ASP A 62 -19.33 1.40 14.54
C ASP A 62 -20.58 2.28 14.48
N ASP A 63 -21.73 1.65 14.69
CA ASP A 63 -22.97 2.36 14.85
C ASP A 63 -22.88 3.25 16.10
N GLU A 64 -23.21 4.51 15.97
CA GLU A 64 -23.29 5.38 17.13
C GLU A 64 -24.31 4.84 18.14
N PRO A 65 -23.97 4.83 19.44
CA PRO A 65 -24.90 4.33 20.45
C PRO A 65 -26.17 5.19 20.47
N GLY A 66 -27.31 4.60 20.17
CA GLY A 66 -28.61 5.25 20.29
C GLY A 66 -29.47 5.29 19.03
N GLU A 67 -28.99 4.87 17.89
CA GLU A 67 -29.82 4.75 16.70
C GLU A 67 -30.43 3.35 16.60
N ALA A 68 -31.72 3.32 16.30
CA ALA A 68 -32.44 2.04 16.07
C ALA A 68 -32.00 1.45 14.73
N HIS A 69 -31.48 0.24 14.76
CA HIS A 69 -30.76 -0.30 13.65
C HIS A 69 -31.54 -1.23 12.79
N THR A 70 -31.43 -1.00 11.50
CA THR A 70 -31.60 -2.03 10.50
C THR A 70 -30.43 -3.03 10.59
N GLU A 71 -30.75 -4.28 10.51
CA GLU A 71 -29.98 -5.46 10.83
C GLU A 71 -28.71 -5.70 10.00
N GLU A 72 -28.28 -4.74 9.17
CA GLU A 72 -27.08 -4.87 8.35
C GLU A 72 -25.93 -4.09 8.98
N LYS A 73 -25.02 -4.83 9.63
CA LYS A 73 -23.70 -4.27 9.93
C LYS A 73 -22.98 -4.03 8.62
N SER A 74 -22.92 -2.78 8.17
CA SER A 74 -22.09 -2.43 7.04
C SER A 74 -20.62 -2.61 7.42
N SER A 75 -19.93 -3.48 6.71
CA SER A 75 -18.48 -3.58 6.76
C SER A 75 -17.93 -3.15 5.43
N HIS A 76 -16.86 -2.37 5.45
CA HIS A 76 -16.15 -2.01 4.24
C HIS A 76 -14.68 -2.43 4.33
N MET A 77 -14.05 -2.57 3.16
CA MET A 77 -12.64 -2.91 3.07
C MET A 77 -11.83 -1.62 3.13
N ALA A 78 -10.87 -1.57 4.02
CA ALA A 78 -10.03 -0.40 4.23
C ALA A 78 -8.56 -0.73 4.06
N THR A 79 -7.80 0.20 3.50
CA THR A 79 -6.34 0.15 3.46
C THR A 79 -5.77 0.33 4.86
N VAL A 80 -4.53 -0.08 5.05
CA VAL A 80 -3.87 -0.04 6.36
C VAL A 80 -2.73 0.98 6.32
N SER A 81 -2.70 1.85 7.33
CA SER A 81 -1.62 2.81 7.52
C SER A 81 -0.96 2.62 8.87
N LEU A 82 0.34 2.87 8.95
CA LEU A 82 1.04 3.06 10.21
C LEU A 82 1.06 4.53 10.56
N VAL A 83 0.71 4.82 11.81
CA VAL A 83 0.76 6.19 12.36
C VAL A 83 1.89 6.26 13.36
N GLN A 84 2.84 7.17 13.12
CA GLN A 84 3.94 7.42 14.04
C GLN A 84 3.48 8.30 15.21
N ALA A 85 4.29 8.33 16.27
CA ALA A 85 3.96 9.12 17.46
C ALA A 85 3.82 10.63 17.18
N ASP A 86 4.48 11.13 16.14
CA ASP A 86 4.39 12.52 15.70
C ASP A 86 3.20 12.80 14.77
N GLY A 87 2.35 11.80 14.52
CA GLY A 87 1.16 11.91 13.68
C GLY A 87 1.37 11.64 12.21
N ARG A 88 2.61 11.43 11.75
CA ARG A 88 2.87 11.08 10.35
C ARG A 88 2.33 9.69 10.03
N ARG A 89 1.77 9.55 8.84
CA ARG A 89 1.18 8.31 8.35
C ARG A 89 1.96 7.76 7.17
N GLY A 90 2.08 6.44 7.13
CA GLY A 90 2.57 5.72 5.96
C GLY A 90 1.58 4.66 5.56
N LEU A 91 1.10 4.71 4.31
CA LEU A 91 0.25 3.66 3.75
C LEU A 91 1.10 2.41 3.55
N LEU A 92 0.61 1.25 3.99
CA LEU A 92 1.35 -0.01 3.84
C LEU A 92 1.15 -0.59 2.45
N ALA A 93 2.23 -1.03 1.83
CA ALA A 93 2.23 -1.79 0.59
C ALA A 93 3.35 -2.83 0.63
N PHE A 94 3.22 -3.84 -0.21
CA PHE A 94 4.16 -4.96 -0.26
C PHE A 94 4.48 -5.30 -1.70
N THR A 95 5.68 -5.83 -1.95
CA THR A 95 6.08 -6.23 -3.30
C THR A 95 5.39 -7.52 -3.75
N GLY A 96 4.97 -8.35 -2.80
CA GLY A 96 4.30 -9.61 -3.10
C GLY A 96 3.57 -10.18 -1.89
N THR A 97 2.89 -11.29 -2.11
CA THR A 97 2.10 -11.95 -1.07
C THR A 97 2.98 -12.53 0.04
N HIS A 98 4.22 -12.92 -0.28
CA HIS A 98 5.14 -13.44 0.71
C HIS A 98 5.54 -12.38 1.76
N THR A 99 5.93 -11.18 1.31
CA THR A 99 6.30 -10.11 2.22
C THR A 99 5.09 -9.57 2.99
N LEU A 100 3.91 -9.60 2.38
CA LEU A 100 2.65 -9.31 3.10
C LEU A 100 2.42 -10.30 4.24
N ALA A 101 2.57 -11.61 3.96
CA ALA A 101 2.36 -12.65 4.97
C ALA A 101 3.38 -12.58 6.11
N LEU A 102 4.60 -12.10 5.86
CA LEU A 102 5.58 -11.87 6.92
C LEU A 102 5.12 -10.79 7.91
N TRP A 103 4.35 -9.81 7.44
CA TRP A 103 3.76 -8.80 8.29
C TRP A 103 2.49 -9.31 8.98
N ASP A 104 1.55 -9.85 8.22
CA ASP A 104 0.29 -10.40 8.74
C ASP A 104 -0.24 -11.48 7.79
N PRO A 105 -0.14 -12.76 8.17
CA PRO A 105 -0.60 -13.85 7.31
C PRO A 105 -2.13 -13.87 7.11
N SER A 106 -2.89 -13.16 7.94
CA SER A 106 -4.35 -13.07 7.80
C SER A 106 -4.80 -11.89 6.94
N ALA A 107 -3.89 -10.99 6.57
CA ALA A 107 -4.24 -9.84 5.75
C ALA A 107 -4.65 -10.28 4.34
N ARG A 108 -5.69 -9.63 3.82
CA ARG A 108 -6.15 -9.90 2.47
C ARG A 108 -5.37 -9.07 1.46
N PRO A 109 -4.72 -9.71 0.45
CA PRO A 109 -3.96 -8.98 -0.55
C PRO A 109 -4.87 -8.38 -1.63
N VAL A 110 -4.62 -7.12 -1.99
CA VAL A 110 -5.25 -6.46 -3.14
C VAL A 110 -4.14 -5.92 -4.04
N PRO A 111 -4.03 -6.39 -5.28
CA PRO A 111 -3.03 -5.86 -6.21
C PRO A 111 -3.45 -4.47 -6.71
N ALA A 112 -2.47 -3.58 -6.86
CA ALA A 112 -2.66 -2.25 -7.37
C ALA A 112 -1.36 -1.74 -8.01
N TRP A 113 -1.47 -0.88 -9.02
CA TRP A 113 -0.29 -0.25 -9.59
C TRP A 113 0.39 0.68 -8.57
N GLY A 114 1.72 0.71 -8.57
CA GLY A 114 2.48 1.55 -7.65
C GLY A 114 2.10 3.03 -7.73
N VAL A 115 1.82 3.53 -8.93
CA VAL A 115 1.36 4.93 -9.12
C VAL A 115 -0.01 5.18 -8.46
N ASP A 116 -0.91 4.21 -8.53
CA ASP A 116 -2.23 4.31 -7.91
C ASP A 116 -2.15 4.25 -6.38
N VAL A 117 -1.23 3.43 -5.85
CA VAL A 117 -0.96 3.38 -4.41
C VAL A 117 -0.42 4.72 -3.92
N ALA A 118 0.50 5.33 -4.68
CA ALA A 118 1.03 6.66 -4.36
C ALA A 118 -0.08 7.72 -4.33
N ALA A 119 -0.97 7.71 -5.32
CA ALA A 119 -2.10 8.63 -5.37
C ALA A 119 -3.06 8.41 -4.20
N ALA A 120 -3.36 7.17 -3.87
CA ALA A 120 -4.21 6.83 -2.73
C ALA A 120 -3.61 7.32 -1.41
N ALA A 121 -2.29 7.17 -1.23
CA ALA A 121 -1.60 7.64 -0.03
C ALA A 121 -1.80 9.15 0.16
N ILE A 122 -1.60 9.93 -0.90
CA ILE A 122 -1.80 11.39 -0.85
C ILE A 122 -3.26 11.72 -0.54
N ASP A 123 -4.21 11.09 -1.20
CA ASP A 123 -5.64 11.34 -1.00
C ASP A 123 -6.08 11.03 0.43
N GLU A 124 -5.43 10.09 1.10
CA GLU A 124 -5.71 9.72 2.48
C GLU A 124 -4.94 10.56 3.51
N GLY A 125 -4.13 11.50 3.06
CA GLY A 125 -3.34 12.37 3.93
C GLY A 125 -2.08 11.71 4.48
N ALA A 126 -1.62 10.60 3.86
CA ALA A 126 -0.36 9.97 4.23
C ALA A 126 0.83 10.74 3.66
N GLN A 127 1.93 10.77 4.40
CA GLN A 127 3.18 11.39 3.97
C GLN A 127 4.06 10.44 3.16
N GLY A 128 3.74 9.16 3.15
CA GLY A 128 4.52 8.17 2.43
C GLY A 128 3.79 6.86 2.22
N VAL A 129 4.44 6.00 1.44
CA VAL A 129 4.09 4.59 1.30
C VAL A 129 5.26 3.78 1.88
N LEU A 130 4.96 2.91 2.82
CA LEU A 130 5.94 2.04 3.46
C LEU A 130 5.88 0.67 2.80
N ILE A 131 6.96 0.28 2.14
CA ILE A 131 7.02 -0.93 1.32
C ILE A 131 7.84 -1.99 2.05
N ASP A 132 7.26 -3.20 2.17
CA ASP A 132 7.90 -4.38 2.75
C ASP A 132 8.46 -4.14 4.17
N ILE A 133 7.65 -3.61 5.07
CA ILE A 133 8.08 -3.27 6.43
C ILE A 133 8.57 -4.46 7.24
N ALA A 134 8.12 -5.67 6.93
CA ALA A 134 8.55 -6.92 7.56
C ALA A 134 9.46 -7.73 6.66
N GLY A 135 9.74 -7.26 5.47
CA GLY A 135 10.59 -7.94 4.50
C GLY A 135 12.08 -7.64 4.69
N PRO A 136 12.95 -8.29 3.89
CA PRO A 136 14.39 -8.11 4.03
C PRO A 136 14.84 -6.70 3.62
N VAL A 137 14.16 -6.05 2.68
CA VAL A 137 14.48 -4.70 2.22
C VAL A 137 13.27 -3.80 2.40
N ARG A 138 13.34 -2.90 3.35
CA ARG A 138 12.30 -1.89 3.59
C ARG A 138 12.57 -0.65 2.76
N PHE A 139 11.52 -0.07 2.21
CA PHE A 139 11.62 1.16 1.42
C PHE A 139 10.49 2.12 1.78
N ALA A 140 10.83 3.38 1.97
CA ALA A 140 9.84 4.44 2.17
C ALA A 140 9.78 5.32 0.93
N LEU A 141 8.62 5.34 0.28
CA LEU A 141 8.33 6.25 -0.82
C LEU A 141 7.69 7.50 -0.24
N ASP A 142 8.41 8.60 -0.23
CA ASP A 142 7.97 9.85 0.40
C ASP A 142 8.42 11.07 -0.41
N GLY A 143 8.05 12.25 0.09
CA GLY A 143 8.50 13.52 -0.47
C GLY A 143 8.13 13.72 -1.94
N ASP A 144 9.08 14.30 -2.70
CA ASP A 144 8.87 14.59 -4.11
C ASP A 144 8.67 13.34 -4.97
N ASP A 145 9.30 12.23 -4.59
CA ASP A 145 9.13 10.95 -5.30
C ASP A 145 7.69 10.44 -5.19
N LEU A 146 7.10 10.53 -4.01
CA LEU A 146 5.70 10.17 -3.80
C LEU A 146 4.78 11.04 -4.67
N THR A 147 4.98 12.35 -4.63
CA THR A 147 4.18 13.30 -5.41
C THR A 147 4.29 13.03 -6.91
N ARG A 148 5.49 12.75 -7.37
CA ARG A 148 5.77 12.49 -8.78
C ARG A 148 5.08 11.22 -9.27
N LEU A 149 5.14 10.14 -8.50
CA LEU A 149 4.42 8.91 -8.83
C LEU A 149 2.91 9.12 -8.82
N ALA A 150 2.39 9.82 -7.83
CA ALA A 150 0.95 10.10 -7.74
C ALA A 150 0.43 10.90 -8.93
N LEU A 151 1.21 11.86 -9.40
CA LEU A 151 0.87 12.64 -10.60
C LEU A 151 0.83 11.77 -11.86
N SER A 152 1.69 10.76 -11.94
CA SER A 152 1.69 9.79 -13.05
C SER A 152 0.40 8.98 -13.11
N ALA A 153 -0.22 8.67 -11.97
CA ALA A 153 -1.52 7.98 -11.93
C ALA A 153 -2.63 8.84 -12.52
N ARG A 154 -2.60 10.16 -12.28
CA ARG A 154 -3.62 11.10 -12.73
C ARG A 154 -3.53 11.40 -14.24
N GLY A 155 -2.41 11.12 -14.86
CA GLY A 155 -2.20 11.28 -16.29
C GLY A 155 -2.65 10.10 -17.16
N ARG A 156 -3.25 9.10 -16.56
CA ARG A 156 -3.72 7.89 -17.25
C ARG A 156 -5.16 8.02 -17.74
#